data_d30ffa47644de724ab5e9615a48ca80c
#
_entry.id   d30ffa47644de724ab5e9615a48ca80c
#
_cell.length_a   1.000
_cell.length_b   1.000
_cell.length_c   1.000
_cell.angle_alpha   90.00
_cell.angle_beta   90.00
_cell.angle_gamma   90.00
#
_symmetry.space_group_name_H-M   'P 1'
#
loop_
_entity.id
_entity.type
_entity.pdbx_description
1 polymer ?
#
loop_
_entity_poly.entity_id
_entity_poly.type
_entity_poly.pdbx_seq_one_letter_code
_entity_poly.pdbx_strand_id
1 'polypeptide(L)'
;MKNKNSLKTRIYEIIFEADTPAGKSFDVFLLLIILLSVAVVLLESVPKIEQQYGTQLHLAEWIITIIFTLEYIIRIGVVLKPSRYIFSFYGIIDLLAVIPTYLALVFAGAQGLVIIRALRFFRIFRIFKLTRYTTEGATIIKALKASKTKISVFLFAVLTIVLIIGTVMYLIEGGESGFTSIPKGIYWAIVTLTTVGYGDIAPATALGQLLASCVMILGYAIIAVPTGIVTAEFSQARRESATTQVCPHCMKEGHETDAVFCKFCGGKLNE
;
A
#
# COMPACT_ATOMS: atom_id res chain seq x y z
N MET A 1 -28.49 7.94 26.16
CA MET A 1 -27.45 7.44 27.07
C MET A 1 -27.12 6.00 26.69
N LYS A 2 -26.01 5.76 25.98
CA LYS A 2 -25.54 4.39 25.66
C LYS A 2 -25.01 3.73 26.94
N ASN A 3 -25.54 2.58 27.27
CA ASN A 3 -25.12 1.78 28.44
C ASN A 3 -23.64 1.38 28.27
N LYS A 4 -22.70 2.14 28.87
CA LYS A 4 -21.23 1.96 28.79
C LYS A 4 -20.73 0.62 29.32
N ASN A 5 -21.58 -0.18 29.95
CA ASN A 5 -21.23 -1.43 30.62
C ASN A 5 -21.61 -2.70 29.85
N SER A 6 -22.03 -2.62 28.60
CA SER A 6 -22.27 -3.81 27.76
C SER A 6 -20.93 -4.42 27.34
N LEU A 7 -20.78 -5.74 27.49
CA LEU A 7 -19.63 -6.52 27.08
C LEU A 7 -19.30 -6.24 25.57
N LYS A 8 -20.34 -6.04 24.77
CA LYS A 8 -20.25 -5.65 23.37
C LYS A 8 -19.55 -4.29 23.17
N THR A 9 -19.81 -3.30 24.02
CA THR A 9 -19.17 -1.98 23.96
C THR A 9 -17.70 -2.07 24.33
N ARG A 10 -17.33 -2.82 25.35
CA ARG A 10 -15.93 -3.06 25.74
C ARG A 10 -15.13 -3.75 24.62
N ILE A 11 -15.70 -4.78 23.99
CA ILE A 11 -15.04 -5.47 22.88
C ILE A 11 -14.92 -4.53 21.68
N TYR A 12 -15.91 -3.68 21.43
CA TYR A 12 -15.84 -2.67 20.38
C TYR A 12 -14.67 -1.68 20.61
N GLU A 13 -14.55 -1.15 21.84
CA GLU A 13 -13.46 -0.24 22.22
C GLU A 13 -12.08 -0.89 22.04
N ILE A 14 -11.91 -2.16 22.44
CA ILE A 14 -10.64 -2.88 22.29
C ILE A 14 -10.28 -3.11 20.82
N ILE A 15 -11.26 -3.39 19.95
CA ILE A 15 -11.02 -3.80 18.56
C ILE A 15 -10.94 -2.60 17.60
N PHE A 16 -11.62 -1.49 17.91
CA PHE A 16 -11.74 -0.34 17.00
C PHE A 16 -11.11 0.94 17.54
N GLU A 17 -10.81 1.05 18.83
CA GLU A 17 -10.23 2.22 19.46
C GLU A 17 -8.81 1.91 19.96
N ALA A 18 -7.80 2.40 19.22
CA ALA A 18 -6.38 2.21 19.54
C ALA A 18 -5.89 3.05 20.74
N ASP A 19 -6.74 3.90 21.33
CA ASP A 19 -6.34 4.85 22.39
C ASP A 19 -6.24 4.17 23.78
N THR A 20 -6.86 3.01 23.96
CA THR A 20 -6.82 2.27 25.21
C THR A 20 -5.60 1.35 25.30
N PRO A 21 -5.02 1.11 26.51
CA PRO A 21 -3.90 0.15 26.65
C PRO A 21 -4.26 -1.25 26.14
N ALA A 22 -5.51 -1.70 26.34
CA ALA A 22 -6.00 -2.98 25.84
C ALA A 22 -6.10 -3.00 24.30
N GLY A 23 -6.57 -1.92 23.67
CA GLY A 23 -6.61 -1.78 22.24
C GLY A 23 -5.20 -1.80 21.63
N LYS A 24 -4.25 -1.05 22.19
CA LYS A 24 -2.84 -1.10 21.74
C LYS A 24 -2.23 -2.50 21.83
N SER A 25 -2.48 -3.22 22.91
CA SER A 25 -1.99 -4.61 23.08
C SER A 25 -2.61 -5.55 22.06
N PHE A 26 -3.90 -5.39 21.76
CA PHE A 26 -4.61 -6.16 20.75
C PHE A 26 -4.05 -5.86 19.33
N ASP A 27 -3.80 -4.60 19.02
CA ASP A 27 -3.24 -4.19 17.74
C ASP A 27 -1.82 -4.72 17.55
N VAL A 28 -0.95 -4.63 18.58
CA VAL A 28 0.41 -5.20 18.54
C VAL A 28 0.36 -6.71 18.38
N PHE A 29 -0.54 -7.41 19.09
CA PHE A 29 -0.73 -8.84 18.94
C PHE A 29 -1.12 -9.22 17.50
N LEU A 30 -2.12 -8.54 16.93
CA LEU A 30 -2.52 -8.79 15.55
C LEU A 30 -1.41 -8.47 14.54
N LEU A 31 -0.66 -7.39 14.74
CA LEU A 31 0.49 -7.04 13.91
C LEU A 31 1.52 -8.17 13.91
N LEU A 32 1.87 -8.71 15.08
CA LEU A 32 2.79 -9.85 15.18
C LEU A 32 2.25 -11.09 14.46
N ILE A 33 0.97 -11.41 14.60
CA ILE A 33 0.33 -12.54 13.90
C ILE A 33 0.34 -12.33 12.38
N ILE A 34 0.11 -11.10 11.88
CA ILE A 34 0.20 -10.78 10.45
C ILE A 34 1.63 -11.00 9.95
N LEU A 35 2.64 -10.49 10.65
CA LEU A 35 4.05 -10.67 10.28
C LEU A 35 4.44 -12.14 10.30
N LEU A 36 4.02 -12.88 11.32
CA LEU A 36 4.25 -14.32 11.40
C LEU A 36 3.58 -15.06 10.24
N SER A 37 2.35 -14.68 9.89
CA SER A 37 1.63 -15.25 8.74
C SER A 37 2.39 -15.04 7.42
N VAL A 38 2.93 -13.83 7.21
CA VAL A 38 3.73 -13.54 6.02
C VAL A 38 5.01 -14.38 6.02
N ALA A 39 5.69 -14.47 7.16
CA ALA A 39 6.89 -15.31 7.30
C ALA A 39 6.61 -16.78 6.98
N VAL A 40 5.50 -17.35 7.47
CA VAL A 40 5.08 -18.73 7.17
C VAL A 40 4.87 -18.92 5.66
N VAL A 41 4.17 -17.99 4.98
CA VAL A 41 3.94 -18.05 3.53
C VAL A 41 5.27 -17.97 2.76
N LEU A 42 6.19 -17.11 3.17
CA LEU A 42 7.52 -17.00 2.55
C LEU A 42 8.34 -18.28 2.74
N LEU A 43 8.35 -18.86 3.94
CA LEU A 43 9.04 -20.12 4.22
C LEU A 43 8.43 -21.31 3.45
N GLU A 44 7.12 -21.38 3.33
CA GLU A 44 6.40 -22.38 2.54
C GLU A 44 6.71 -22.28 1.04
N SER A 45 7.10 -21.10 0.54
CA SER A 45 7.48 -20.92 -0.87
C SER A 45 8.86 -21.50 -1.22
N VAL A 46 9.71 -21.82 -0.23
CA VAL A 46 11.05 -22.38 -0.44
C VAL A 46 10.99 -23.90 -0.46
N PRO A 47 11.25 -24.59 -1.60
CA PRO A 47 11.04 -26.04 -1.73
C PRO A 47 11.78 -26.89 -0.69
N LYS A 48 13.00 -26.49 -0.31
CA LYS A 48 13.79 -27.22 0.70
C LYS A 48 13.15 -27.15 2.08
N ILE A 49 12.59 -25.98 2.44
CA ILE A 49 11.94 -25.76 3.74
C ILE A 49 10.57 -26.45 3.76
N GLU A 50 9.81 -26.37 2.66
CA GLU A 50 8.52 -27.06 2.54
C GLU A 50 8.70 -28.59 2.68
N GLN A 51 9.73 -29.18 2.09
CA GLN A 51 10.01 -30.62 2.23
C GLN A 51 10.37 -31.04 3.66
N GLN A 52 11.09 -30.20 4.39
CA GLN A 52 11.55 -30.52 5.75
C GLN A 52 10.53 -30.17 6.84
N TYR A 53 9.84 -29.03 6.71
CA TYR A 53 8.97 -28.44 7.73
C TYR A 53 7.52 -28.23 7.28
N GLY A 54 7.12 -28.78 6.13
CA GLY A 54 5.81 -28.51 5.54
C GLY A 54 4.63 -28.80 6.47
N THR A 55 4.71 -29.89 7.27
CA THR A 55 3.65 -30.23 8.24
C THR A 55 3.52 -29.16 9.34
N GLN A 56 4.64 -28.66 9.86
CA GLN A 56 4.65 -27.62 10.90
C GLN A 56 4.16 -26.27 10.35
N LEU A 57 4.61 -25.90 9.14
CA LEU A 57 4.17 -24.68 8.47
C LEU A 57 2.67 -24.71 8.18
N HIS A 58 2.16 -25.86 7.75
CA HIS A 58 0.73 -26.06 7.48
C HIS A 58 -0.10 -25.95 8.77
N LEU A 59 0.39 -26.54 9.88
CA LEU A 59 -0.26 -26.41 11.19
C LEU A 59 -0.26 -24.94 11.66
N ALA A 60 0.88 -24.26 11.57
CA ALA A 60 0.99 -22.84 11.91
C ALA A 60 0.00 -22.00 11.10
N GLU A 61 -0.11 -22.26 9.81
CA GLU A 61 -1.05 -21.58 8.94
C GLU A 61 -2.52 -21.77 9.35
N TRP A 62 -2.89 -23.01 9.71
CA TRP A 62 -4.25 -23.28 10.21
C TRP A 62 -4.55 -22.53 11.50
N ILE A 63 -3.61 -22.51 12.44
CA ILE A 63 -3.76 -21.76 13.70
C ILE A 63 -3.97 -20.28 13.39
N ILE A 64 -3.15 -19.68 12.54
CA ILE A 64 -3.26 -18.28 12.15
C ILE A 64 -4.59 -17.99 11.44
N THR A 65 -5.02 -18.88 10.53
CA THR A 65 -6.30 -18.72 9.83
C THR A 65 -7.48 -18.77 10.78
N ILE A 66 -7.45 -19.65 11.79
CA ILE A 66 -8.49 -19.73 12.82
C ILE A 66 -8.51 -18.43 13.63
N ILE A 67 -7.35 -17.90 14.03
CA ILE A 67 -7.25 -16.63 14.76
C ILE A 67 -7.89 -15.49 13.95
N PHE A 68 -7.56 -15.35 12.66
CA PHE A 68 -8.15 -14.33 11.80
C PHE A 68 -9.64 -14.56 11.53
N THR A 69 -10.08 -15.80 11.48
CA THR A 69 -11.51 -16.13 11.34
C THR A 69 -12.29 -15.68 12.58
N LEU A 70 -11.78 -16.00 13.77
CA LEU A 70 -12.39 -15.58 15.03
C LEU A 70 -12.41 -14.04 15.14
N GLU A 71 -11.31 -13.39 14.81
CA GLU A 71 -11.22 -11.92 14.79
C GLU A 71 -12.27 -11.32 13.84
N TYR A 72 -12.42 -11.85 12.63
CA TYR A 72 -13.41 -11.37 11.66
C TYR A 72 -14.84 -11.56 12.15
N ILE A 73 -15.16 -12.73 12.72
CA ILE A 73 -16.49 -13.02 13.28
C ILE A 73 -16.81 -12.07 14.44
N ILE A 74 -15.85 -11.84 15.35
CA ILE A 74 -16.03 -10.93 16.47
C ILE A 74 -16.28 -9.50 15.95
N ARG A 75 -15.53 -9.03 14.99
CA ARG A 75 -15.73 -7.72 14.34
C ARG A 75 -17.13 -7.57 13.76
N ILE A 76 -17.61 -8.56 13.00
CA ILE A 76 -18.97 -8.56 12.47
C ILE A 76 -20.02 -8.52 13.56
N GLY A 77 -19.81 -9.29 14.67
CA GLY A 77 -20.74 -9.37 15.78
C GLY A 77 -20.85 -8.09 16.63
N VAL A 78 -19.79 -7.30 16.66
CA VAL A 78 -19.72 -6.09 17.50
C VAL A 78 -20.22 -4.85 16.77
N VAL A 79 -20.12 -4.80 15.43
CA VAL A 79 -20.55 -3.66 14.61
C VAL A 79 -22.08 -3.57 14.58
N LEU A 80 -22.63 -2.33 14.59
CA LEU A 80 -24.07 -2.08 14.55
C LEU A 80 -24.73 -2.44 13.20
N LYS A 81 -23.98 -2.36 12.10
CA LYS A 81 -24.45 -2.69 10.74
C LYS A 81 -23.46 -3.66 10.07
N PRO A 82 -23.61 -4.99 10.30
CA PRO A 82 -22.68 -5.99 9.79
C PRO A 82 -22.50 -5.96 8.28
N SER A 83 -23.55 -5.80 7.51
CA SER A 83 -23.49 -5.72 6.05
C SER A 83 -22.61 -4.58 5.56
N ARG A 84 -22.70 -3.40 6.21
CA ARG A 84 -21.86 -2.25 5.85
C ARG A 84 -20.38 -2.49 6.15
N TYR A 85 -20.08 -3.26 7.18
CA TYR A 85 -18.70 -3.64 7.51
C TYR A 85 -18.15 -4.65 6.49
N ILE A 86 -18.90 -5.71 6.17
CA ILE A 86 -18.48 -6.77 5.23
C ILE A 86 -18.10 -6.16 3.87
N PHE A 87 -18.89 -5.21 3.36
CA PHE A 87 -18.63 -4.53 2.09
C PHE A 87 -17.72 -3.30 2.22
N SER A 88 -17.19 -3.01 3.40
CA SER A 88 -16.18 -1.96 3.58
C SER A 88 -14.81 -2.44 3.10
N PHE A 89 -13.91 -1.48 2.81
CA PHE A 89 -12.53 -1.77 2.43
C PHE A 89 -11.84 -2.72 3.42
N TYR A 90 -11.96 -2.45 4.73
CA TYR A 90 -11.36 -3.29 5.77
C TYR A 90 -12.04 -4.64 5.92
N GLY A 91 -13.36 -4.71 5.77
CA GLY A 91 -14.10 -5.97 5.82
C GLY A 91 -13.75 -6.91 4.66
N ILE A 92 -13.53 -6.36 3.45
CA ILE A 92 -13.07 -7.11 2.28
C ILE A 92 -11.65 -7.63 2.50
N ILE A 93 -10.74 -6.82 3.06
CA ILE A 93 -9.37 -7.26 3.39
C ILE A 93 -9.40 -8.40 4.41
N ASP A 94 -10.20 -8.28 5.48
CA ASP A 94 -10.34 -9.33 6.48
C ASP A 94 -10.86 -10.64 5.87
N LEU A 95 -11.83 -10.54 4.96
CA LEU A 95 -12.39 -11.67 4.24
C LEU A 95 -11.35 -12.32 3.31
N LEU A 96 -10.63 -11.52 2.50
CA LEU A 96 -9.57 -12.00 1.61
C LEU A 96 -8.41 -12.65 2.36
N ALA A 97 -8.18 -12.25 3.60
CA ALA A 97 -7.15 -12.88 4.45
C ALA A 97 -7.48 -14.32 4.86
N VAL A 98 -8.77 -14.70 4.85
CA VAL A 98 -9.28 -15.97 5.37
C VAL A 98 -9.77 -16.90 4.26
N ILE A 99 -10.50 -16.37 3.28
CA ILE A 99 -11.13 -17.14 2.18
C ILE A 99 -10.18 -18.10 1.45
N PRO A 100 -8.93 -17.73 1.06
CA PRO A 100 -8.09 -18.62 0.26
C PRO A 100 -7.84 -19.98 0.92
N THR A 101 -7.71 -20.02 2.23
CA THR A 101 -7.48 -21.27 2.96
C THR A 101 -8.72 -22.18 2.93
N TYR A 102 -9.91 -21.61 3.08
CA TYR A 102 -11.15 -22.39 3.01
C TYR A 102 -11.51 -22.82 1.58
N LEU A 103 -11.26 -21.95 0.59
CA LEU A 103 -11.43 -22.32 -0.83
C LEU A 103 -10.52 -23.48 -1.23
N ALA A 104 -9.29 -23.52 -0.71
CA ALA A 104 -8.36 -24.60 -0.97
C ALA A 104 -8.91 -25.96 -0.49
N LEU A 105 -9.72 -26.03 0.57
CA LEU A 105 -10.40 -27.24 1.02
C LEU A 105 -11.50 -27.69 0.07
N VAL A 106 -12.28 -26.74 -0.45
CA VAL A 106 -13.41 -27.02 -1.36
C VAL A 106 -12.90 -27.55 -2.71
N PHE A 107 -11.78 -27.02 -3.19
CA PHE A 107 -11.18 -27.41 -4.47
C PHE A 107 -10.13 -28.53 -4.38
N ALA A 108 -10.09 -29.28 -3.29
CA ALA A 108 -9.10 -30.37 -3.06
C ALA A 108 -9.23 -31.59 -4.01
N GLY A 109 -10.11 -31.56 -5.02
CA GLY A 109 -10.26 -32.60 -6.03
C GLY A 109 -9.14 -32.60 -7.09
N ALA A 110 -9.08 -33.67 -7.92
CA ALA A 110 -7.96 -34.00 -8.83
C ALA A 110 -7.57 -32.94 -9.88
N GLN A 111 -8.44 -31.99 -10.22
CA GLN A 111 -8.14 -30.87 -11.13
C GLN A 111 -7.65 -29.60 -10.39
N GLY A 112 -7.60 -29.64 -9.06
CA GLY A 112 -7.37 -28.47 -8.19
C GLY A 112 -5.90 -28.12 -7.90
N LEU A 113 -4.92 -28.90 -8.30
CA LEU A 113 -3.53 -28.69 -7.88
C LEU A 113 -2.95 -27.31 -8.23
N VAL A 114 -3.27 -26.78 -9.42
CA VAL A 114 -2.83 -25.45 -9.86
C VAL A 114 -3.61 -24.37 -9.12
N ILE A 115 -4.92 -24.55 -8.96
CA ILE A 115 -5.81 -23.61 -8.25
C ILE A 115 -5.43 -23.55 -6.78
N ILE A 116 -5.18 -24.69 -6.13
CA ILE A 116 -4.73 -24.76 -4.73
C ILE A 116 -3.42 -24.02 -4.54
N ARG A 117 -2.46 -24.20 -5.49
CA ARG A 117 -1.18 -23.48 -5.45
C ARG A 117 -1.37 -21.96 -5.60
N ALA A 118 -2.23 -21.52 -6.53
CA ALA A 118 -2.56 -20.10 -6.70
C ALA A 118 -3.25 -19.51 -5.46
N LEU A 119 -4.24 -20.23 -4.88
CA LEU A 119 -4.92 -19.80 -3.65
C LEU A 119 -3.95 -19.68 -2.47
N ARG A 120 -2.90 -20.51 -2.43
CA ARG A 120 -1.85 -20.44 -1.44
C ARG A 120 -1.11 -19.08 -1.50
N PHE A 121 -0.81 -18.58 -2.71
CA PHE A 121 -0.19 -17.26 -2.89
C PHE A 121 -1.10 -16.10 -2.47
N PHE A 122 -2.42 -16.21 -2.66
CA PHE A 122 -3.34 -15.15 -2.24
C PHE A 122 -3.35 -14.88 -0.73
N ARG A 123 -2.82 -15.80 0.08
CA ARG A 123 -2.64 -15.60 1.53
C ARG A 123 -1.71 -14.43 1.85
N ILE A 124 -0.81 -14.02 0.94
CA ILE A 124 0.06 -12.84 1.11
C ILE A 124 -0.77 -11.56 1.29
N PHE A 125 -2.01 -11.51 0.78
CA PHE A 125 -2.89 -10.35 0.94
C PHE A 125 -3.28 -10.06 2.39
N ARG A 126 -3.00 -10.98 3.32
CA ARG A 126 -3.09 -10.72 4.77
C ARG A 126 -2.26 -9.52 5.20
N ILE A 127 -1.18 -9.18 4.48
CA ILE A 127 -0.35 -8.00 4.72
C ILE A 127 -1.17 -6.70 4.66
N PHE A 128 -2.24 -6.66 3.85
CA PHE A 128 -3.09 -5.47 3.77
C PHE A 128 -3.86 -5.18 5.06
N LYS A 129 -3.96 -6.13 6.00
CA LYS A 129 -4.48 -5.87 7.35
C LYS A 129 -3.63 -4.83 8.09
N LEU A 130 -2.34 -4.67 7.73
CA LEU A 130 -1.45 -3.64 8.29
C LEU A 130 -1.94 -2.20 8.00
N THR A 131 -2.69 -1.98 6.91
CA THR A 131 -3.19 -0.64 6.55
C THR A 131 -4.10 -0.03 7.62
N ARG A 132 -4.70 -0.86 8.48
CA ARG A 132 -5.54 -0.41 9.58
C ARG A 132 -4.75 0.27 10.71
N TYR A 133 -3.49 -0.11 10.89
CA TYR A 133 -2.66 0.34 12.01
C TYR A 133 -1.87 1.62 11.70
N THR A 134 -2.02 2.17 10.49
CA THR A 134 -1.32 3.38 10.06
C THR A 134 -2.29 4.55 9.99
N THR A 135 -2.44 5.30 11.09
CA THR A 135 -3.16 6.59 11.10
C THR A 135 -2.54 7.58 10.10
N GLU A 136 -1.22 7.55 9.95
CA GLU A 136 -0.46 8.30 8.95
C GLU A 136 -0.83 7.90 7.51
N GLY A 137 -1.31 6.68 7.28
CA GLY A 137 -1.75 6.20 5.96
C GLY A 137 -2.88 7.06 5.37
N ALA A 138 -3.77 7.58 6.20
CA ALA A 138 -4.85 8.47 5.74
C ALA A 138 -4.29 9.78 5.17
N THR A 139 -3.27 10.34 5.79
CA THR A 139 -2.57 11.57 5.34
C THR A 139 -1.84 11.32 4.02
N ILE A 140 -1.18 10.17 3.88
CA ILE A 140 -0.53 9.76 2.63
C ILE A 140 -1.55 9.62 1.51
N ILE A 141 -2.66 8.93 1.76
CA ILE A 141 -3.73 8.75 0.77
C ILE A 141 -4.34 10.10 0.38
N LYS A 142 -4.55 11.02 1.32
CA LYS A 142 -5.06 12.37 1.04
C LYS A 142 -4.10 13.14 0.14
N ALA A 143 -2.81 13.14 0.44
CA ALA A 143 -1.77 13.79 -0.37
C ALA A 143 -1.67 13.17 -1.78
N LEU A 144 -1.69 11.84 -1.90
CA LEU A 144 -1.67 11.15 -3.21
C LEU A 144 -2.93 11.46 -4.04
N LYS A 145 -4.10 11.51 -3.41
CA LYS A 145 -5.35 11.92 -4.10
C LYS A 145 -5.26 13.36 -4.60
N ALA A 146 -4.73 14.28 -3.81
CA ALA A 146 -4.52 15.67 -4.21
C ALA A 146 -3.51 15.77 -5.37
N SER A 147 -2.47 14.96 -5.36
CA SER A 147 -1.43 14.91 -6.41
C SER A 147 -1.85 14.15 -7.68
N LYS A 148 -2.98 13.41 -7.68
CA LYS A 148 -3.35 12.45 -8.73
C LYS A 148 -3.22 13.01 -10.15
N THR A 149 -3.78 14.18 -10.41
CA THR A 149 -3.78 14.81 -11.73
C THR A 149 -2.35 15.17 -12.16
N LYS A 150 -1.56 15.76 -11.27
CA LYS A 150 -0.16 16.14 -11.55
C LYS A 150 0.69 14.90 -11.84
N ILE A 151 0.54 13.84 -11.03
CA ILE A 151 1.22 12.56 -11.21
C ILE A 151 0.80 11.89 -12.53
N SER A 152 -0.48 11.90 -12.89
CA SER A 152 -0.97 11.29 -14.13
C SER A 152 -0.40 11.98 -15.38
N VAL A 153 -0.37 13.31 -15.39
CA VAL A 153 0.24 14.09 -16.49
C VAL A 153 1.74 13.79 -16.59
N PHE A 154 2.42 13.76 -15.46
CA PHE A 154 3.85 13.41 -15.41
C PHE A 154 4.10 11.99 -15.93
N LEU A 155 3.34 10.98 -15.50
CA LEU A 155 3.50 9.60 -15.98
C LEU A 155 3.25 9.49 -17.47
N PHE A 156 2.27 10.20 -18.02
CA PHE A 156 2.02 10.25 -19.45
C PHE A 156 3.22 10.82 -20.21
N ALA A 157 3.82 11.92 -19.72
CA ALA A 157 5.02 12.50 -20.30
C ALA A 157 6.22 11.52 -20.25
N VAL A 158 6.43 10.85 -19.12
CA VAL A 158 7.51 9.83 -18.98
C VAL A 158 7.29 8.67 -19.94
N LEU A 159 6.07 8.14 -20.05
CA LEU A 159 5.75 7.08 -21.01
C LEU A 159 6.05 7.49 -22.45
N THR A 160 5.69 8.73 -22.82
CA THR A 160 6.00 9.27 -24.15
C THR A 160 7.51 9.35 -24.40
N ILE A 161 8.26 9.85 -23.42
CA ILE A 161 9.73 9.93 -23.49
C ILE A 161 10.35 8.53 -23.64
N VAL A 162 9.89 7.56 -22.84
CA VAL A 162 10.35 6.16 -22.90
C VAL A 162 10.10 5.53 -24.27
N LEU A 163 8.91 5.76 -24.86
CA LEU A 163 8.58 5.27 -26.20
C LEU A 163 9.50 5.86 -27.27
N ILE A 164 9.74 7.18 -27.21
CA ILE A 164 10.63 7.87 -28.14
C ILE A 164 12.07 7.36 -28.01
N ILE A 165 12.62 7.37 -26.81
CA ILE A 165 13.99 6.93 -26.52
C ILE A 165 14.19 5.47 -26.92
N GLY A 166 13.26 4.58 -26.54
CA GLY A 166 13.32 3.16 -26.85
C GLY A 166 13.30 2.90 -28.36
N THR A 167 12.49 3.64 -29.12
CA THR A 167 12.41 3.54 -30.55
C THR A 167 13.69 4.06 -31.23
N VAL A 168 14.22 5.20 -30.78
CA VAL A 168 15.46 5.79 -31.31
C VAL A 168 16.64 4.86 -31.05
N MET A 169 16.75 4.27 -29.86
CA MET A 169 17.82 3.31 -29.54
C MET A 169 17.73 2.05 -30.41
N TYR A 170 16.52 1.52 -30.64
CA TYR A 170 16.33 0.39 -31.55
C TYR A 170 16.83 0.72 -32.99
N LEU A 171 16.58 1.94 -33.48
CA LEU A 171 17.03 2.37 -34.81
C LEU A 171 18.54 2.57 -34.87
N ILE A 172 19.18 3.09 -33.84
CA ILE A 172 20.63 3.36 -33.80
C ILE A 172 21.42 2.07 -33.66
N GLU A 173 21.00 1.15 -32.75
CA GLU A 173 21.77 -0.04 -32.43
C GLU A 173 21.52 -1.23 -33.37
N GLY A 174 20.44 -1.22 -34.15
CA GLY A 174 20.24 -2.14 -35.28
C GLY A 174 20.12 -3.63 -34.93
N GLY A 175 19.89 -3.99 -33.68
CA GLY A 175 19.60 -5.37 -33.23
C GLY A 175 20.81 -6.20 -32.82
N GLU A 176 22.06 -5.80 -33.09
CA GLU A 176 23.25 -6.57 -32.74
C GLU A 176 23.58 -6.53 -31.21
N SER A 177 23.30 -5.42 -30.54
CA SER A 177 23.57 -5.18 -29.13
C SER A 177 22.39 -5.52 -28.20
N GLY A 178 21.48 -6.40 -28.64
CA GLY A 178 20.32 -6.80 -27.86
C GLY A 178 19.05 -5.97 -28.12
N PHE A 179 19.14 -4.87 -28.87
CA PHE A 179 18.00 -4.02 -29.26
C PHE A 179 17.22 -4.64 -30.45
N THR A 180 16.78 -5.88 -30.33
CA THR A 180 16.18 -6.66 -31.41
C THR A 180 14.76 -6.25 -31.80
N SER A 181 14.14 -5.36 -31.04
CA SER A 181 12.79 -4.83 -31.28
C SER A 181 12.54 -3.54 -30.49
N ILE A 182 11.55 -2.73 -30.95
CA ILE A 182 11.11 -1.54 -30.21
C ILE A 182 10.73 -1.84 -28.76
N PRO A 183 9.95 -2.90 -28.42
CA PRO A 183 9.68 -3.25 -27.04
C PRO A 183 10.93 -3.49 -26.19
N LYS A 184 11.99 -4.09 -26.74
CA LYS A 184 13.26 -4.25 -26.03
C LYS A 184 13.99 -2.92 -25.82
N GLY A 185 13.93 -2.00 -26.79
CA GLY A 185 14.43 -0.65 -26.61
C GLY A 185 13.67 0.12 -25.52
N ILE A 186 12.34 -0.02 -25.47
CA ILE A 186 11.49 0.54 -24.41
C ILE A 186 11.85 -0.05 -23.04
N TYR A 187 12.02 -1.36 -22.96
CA TYR A 187 12.48 -2.03 -21.73
C TYR A 187 13.80 -1.45 -21.25
N TRP A 188 14.81 -1.34 -22.14
CA TRP A 188 16.09 -0.72 -21.83
C TRP A 188 15.93 0.73 -21.32
N ALA A 189 15.10 1.52 -22.01
CA ALA A 189 14.86 2.92 -21.62
C ALA A 189 14.25 3.01 -20.21
N ILE A 190 13.29 2.15 -19.87
CA ILE A 190 12.70 2.07 -18.52
C ILE A 190 13.78 1.71 -17.51
N VAL A 191 14.53 0.65 -17.73
CA VAL A 191 15.58 0.15 -16.83
C VAL A 191 16.65 1.21 -16.58
N THR A 192 17.01 1.97 -17.61
CA THR A 192 18.01 3.04 -17.53
C THR A 192 17.48 4.28 -16.81
N LEU A 193 16.29 4.78 -17.19
CA LEU A 193 15.67 5.98 -16.59
C LEU A 193 15.30 5.75 -15.10
N THR A 194 14.95 4.54 -14.74
CA THR A 194 14.67 4.17 -13.34
C THR A 194 15.93 3.87 -12.54
N THR A 195 17.11 3.98 -13.14
CA THR A 195 18.44 3.73 -12.53
C THR A 195 18.66 2.28 -12.05
N VAL A 196 17.87 1.30 -12.55
CA VAL A 196 18.03 -0.12 -12.22
C VAL A 196 19.29 -0.70 -12.85
N GLY A 197 19.48 -0.52 -14.17
CA GLY A 197 20.71 -0.85 -14.91
C GLY A 197 21.09 -2.33 -14.86
N TYR A 198 20.22 -3.26 -15.24
CA TYR A 198 20.54 -4.70 -15.23
C TYR A 198 21.76 -5.06 -16.09
N GLY A 199 22.10 -4.27 -17.13
CA GLY A 199 23.24 -4.52 -18.00
C GLY A 199 23.06 -5.66 -19.00
N ASP A 200 21.86 -6.22 -19.09
CA ASP A 200 21.49 -7.29 -20.04
C ASP A 200 21.37 -6.78 -21.49
N ILE A 201 21.05 -5.50 -21.66
CA ILE A 201 21.04 -4.78 -22.93
C ILE A 201 21.80 -3.46 -22.71
N ALA A 202 22.80 -3.19 -23.54
CA ALA A 202 23.59 -1.97 -23.48
C ALA A 202 23.98 -1.49 -24.89
N PRO A 203 24.01 -0.16 -25.16
CA PRO A 203 24.41 0.35 -26.44
C PRO A 203 25.89 0.09 -26.75
N ALA A 204 26.19 -0.43 -27.91
CA ALA A 204 27.54 -0.71 -28.40
C ALA A 204 28.09 0.39 -29.32
N THR A 205 27.22 1.12 -30.04
CA THR A 205 27.64 2.18 -30.94
C THR A 205 27.99 3.48 -30.21
N ALA A 206 28.92 4.27 -30.73
CA ALA A 206 29.29 5.57 -30.15
C ALA A 206 28.08 6.52 -30.01
N LEU A 207 27.19 6.53 -31.04
CA LEU A 207 25.99 7.35 -31.01
C LEU A 207 24.97 6.87 -29.95
N GLY A 208 24.78 5.56 -29.85
CA GLY A 208 23.93 4.97 -28.81
C GLY A 208 24.45 5.25 -27.40
N GLN A 209 25.77 5.17 -27.20
CA GLN A 209 26.40 5.49 -25.89
C GLN A 209 26.25 6.97 -25.53
N LEU A 210 26.38 7.89 -26.54
CA LEU A 210 26.13 9.32 -26.31
C LEU A 210 24.67 9.56 -25.88
N LEU A 211 23.71 8.96 -26.60
CA LEU A 211 22.30 9.07 -26.26
C LEU A 211 22.02 8.46 -24.89
N ALA A 212 22.60 7.29 -24.57
CA ALA A 212 22.45 6.66 -23.27
C ALA A 212 22.95 7.57 -22.13
N SER A 213 24.06 8.26 -22.32
CA SER A 213 24.58 9.23 -21.33
C SER A 213 23.59 10.37 -21.07
N CYS A 214 22.97 10.91 -22.12
CA CYS A 214 21.92 11.92 -21.98
C CYS A 214 20.69 11.35 -21.23
N VAL A 215 20.28 10.14 -21.56
CA VAL A 215 19.14 9.45 -20.90
C VAL A 215 19.40 9.19 -19.43
N MET A 216 20.61 8.80 -19.07
CA MET A 216 21.00 8.59 -17.66
C MET A 216 20.89 9.89 -16.85
N ILE A 217 21.33 11.03 -17.41
CA ILE A 217 21.20 12.34 -16.76
C ILE A 217 19.72 12.72 -16.61
N LEU A 218 18.90 12.51 -17.64
CA LEU A 218 17.45 12.75 -17.58
C LEU A 218 16.76 11.88 -16.51
N GLY A 219 17.26 10.67 -16.26
CA GLY A 219 16.72 9.77 -15.23
C GLY A 219 16.66 10.41 -13.84
N TYR A 220 17.69 11.15 -13.46
CA TYR A 220 17.69 11.88 -12.16
C TYR A 220 16.57 12.92 -12.08
N ALA A 221 16.34 13.68 -13.15
CA ALA A 221 15.27 14.67 -13.20
C ALA A 221 13.87 13.99 -13.12
N ILE A 222 13.72 12.86 -13.82
CA ILE A 222 12.47 12.09 -13.82
C ILE A 222 12.13 11.55 -12.42
N ILE A 223 13.10 11.15 -11.61
CA ILE A 223 12.86 10.68 -10.24
C ILE A 223 12.55 11.85 -9.29
N ALA A 224 13.17 13.00 -9.50
CA ALA A 224 13.00 14.17 -8.62
C ALA A 224 11.60 14.79 -8.70
N VAL A 225 10.97 14.82 -9.87
CA VAL A 225 9.68 15.49 -10.09
C VAL A 225 8.52 14.89 -9.29
N PRO A 226 8.25 13.56 -9.31
CA PRO A 226 7.18 12.97 -8.47
C PRO A 226 7.43 13.18 -6.98
N THR A 227 8.69 13.06 -6.56
CA THR A 227 9.06 13.29 -5.16
C THR A 227 8.75 14.73 -4.74
N GLY A 228 9.08 15.72 -5.58
CA GLY A 228 8.76 17.12 -5.34
C GLY A 228 7.24 17.39 -5.30
N ILE A 229 6.47 16.82 -6.22
CA ILE A 229 5.01 16.95 -6.27
C ILE A 229 4.38 16.41 -4.98
N VAL A 230 4.74 15.18 -4.57
CA VAL A 230 4.19 14.54 -3.39
C VAL A 230 4.60 15.28 -2.12
N THR A 231 5.86 15.72 -2.01
CA THR A 231 6.38 16.47 -0.84
C THR A 231 5.63 17.81 -0.69
N ALA A 232 5.38 18.53 -1.79
CA ALA A 232 4.64 19.78 -1.75
C ALA A 232 3.20 19.59 -1.22
N GLU A 233 2.49 18.55 -1.71
CA GLU A 233 1.14 18.23 -1.25
C GLU A 233 1.10 17.75 0.20
N PHE A 234 2.13 17.01 0.65
CA PHE A 234 2.28 16.65 2.06
C PHE A 234 2.44 17.86 2.96
N SER A 235 3.28 18.81 2.54
CA SER A 235 3.50 20.04 3.28
C SER A 235 2.21 20.87 3.39
N GLN A 236 1.44 20.92 2.31
CA GLN A 236 0.16 21.62 2.27
C GLN A 236 -0.90 20.90 3.12
N ALA A 237 -1.03 19.57 3.01
CA ALA A 237 -1.96 18.77 3.81
C ALA A 237 -1.70 18.90 5.33
N ARG A 238 -0.43 19.07 5.71
CA ARG A 238 -0.03 19.27 7.11
C ARG A 238 -0.39 20.68 7.61
N ARG A 239 -0.32 21.69 6.74
CA ARG A 239 -0.75 23.05 7.06
C ARG A 239 -2.28 23.17 7.17
N GLU A 240 -3.03 22.39 6.41
CA GLU A 240 -4.48 22.33 6.44
C GLU A 240 -5.06 21.55 7.64
N SER A 241 -4.24 20.87 8.45
CA SER A 241 -4.66 20.36 9.75
C SER A 241 -4.86 21.52 10.73
N ALA A 242 -5.84 22.36 10.38
CA ALA A 242 -6.32 23.43 11.21
C ALA A 242 -6.83 22.85 12.52
N THR A 243 -6.56 23.55 13.62
CA THR A 243 -7.07 23.17 14.94
C THR A 243 -8.59 23.14 14.91
N THR A 244 -9.18 22.24 15.71
CA THR A 244 -10.61 22.22 16.04
C THR A 244 -11.02 23.42 16.90
N GLN A 245 -10.13 24.42 17.06
CA GLN A 245 -10.40 25.62 17.83
C GLN A 245 -11.47 26.47 17.15
N VAL A 246 -12.59 26.62 17.86
CA VAL A 246 -13.72 27.43 17.44
C VAL A 246 -13.51 28.87 17.90
N CYS A 247 -13.73 29.84 17.03
CA CYS A 247 -13.68 31.24 17.40
C CYS A 247 -14.82 31.58 18.35
N PRO A 248 -14.57 32.18 19.53
CA PRO A 248 -15.64 32.55 20.48
C PRO A 248 -16.57 33.65 19.96
N HIS A 249 -16.15 34.46 18.96
CA HIS A 249 -16.94 35.56 18.41
C HIS A 249 -17.79 35.17 17.21
N CYS A 250 -17.28 34.37 16.27
CA CYS A 250 -18.01 34.05 15.03
C CYS A 250 -18.29 32.54 14.83
N MET A 251 -17.95 31.70 15.79
CA MET A 251 -18.21 30.26 15.82
C MET A 251 -17.64 29.48 14.62
N LYS A 252 -16.67 30.03 13.90
CA LYS A 252 -16.01 29.37 12.79
C LYS A 252 -14.77 28.63 13.27
N GLU A 253 -14.56 27.45 12.71
CA GLU A 253 -13.39 26.57 12.92
C GLU A 253 -12.34 26.76 11.82
N GLY A 254 -11.20 26.11 11.96
CA GLY A 254 -10.21 26.03 10.90
C GLY A 254 -9.10 27.07 11.01
N HIS A 255 -8.72 27.45 12.24
CA HIS A 255 -7.59 28.31 12.53
C HIS A 255 -6.27 27.54 12.55
N GLU A 256 -5.16 28.18 12.24
CA GLU A 256 -3.83 27.59 12.36
C GLU A 256 -3.47 27.37 13.83
N THR A 257 -2.58 26.41 14.11
CA THR A 257 -2.21 26.02 15.49
C THR A 257 -1.58 27.16 16.31
N ASP A 258 -1.01 28.13 15.63
CA ASP A 258 -0.34 29.34 16.17
C ASP A 258 -1.19 30.62 16.02
N ALA A 259 -2.43 30.50 15.55
CA ALA A 259 -3.30 31.64 15.34
C ALA A 259 -3.73 32.29 16.65
N VAL A 260 -3.38 33.55 16.83
CA VAL A 260 -3.79 34.39 17.96
C VAL A 260 -5.13 35.10 17.68
N PHE A 261 -5.43 35.37 16.41
CA PHE A 261 -6.65 36.06 15.97
C PHE A 261 -7.41 35.23 14.94
N CYS A 262 -8.73 35.32 14.97
CA CYS A 262 -9.61 34.68 14.01
C CYS A 262 -9.43 35.27 12.62
N LYS A 263 -9.09 34.45 11.63
CA LYS A 263 -8.92 34.87 10.23
C LYS A 263 -10.22 35.33 9.55
N PHE A 264 -11.39 35.07 10.14
CA PHE A 264 -12.69 35.42 9.57
C PHE A 264 -13.29 36.73 10.17
N CYS A 265 -13.11 36.99 11.46
CA CYS A 265 -13.70 38.12 12.12
C CYS A 265 -12.70 39.02 12.86
N GLY A 266 -11.42 38.67 12.91
CA GLY A 266 -10.36 39.38 13.60
C GLY A 266 -10.43 39.34 15.14
N GLY A 267 -11.38 38.60 15.72
CA GLY A 267 -11.50 38.43 17.17
C GLY A 267 -10.37 37.55 17.73
N LYS A 268 -9.96 37.80 18.96
CA LYS A 268 -8.91 37.01 19.64
C LYS A 268 -9.42 35.60 19.91
N LEU A 269 -8.58 34.58 19.64
CA LEU A 269 -8.92 33.16 19.77
C LEU A 269 -8.68 32.59 21.16
N ASN A 270 -7.66 33.11 21.86
CA ASN A 270 -7.32 32.74 23.23
C ASN A 270 -7.35 34.03 24.07
N GLU A 271 -8.00 33.98 25.25
CA GLU A 271 -7.87 35.02 26.27
C GLU A 271 -6.54 34.92 27.01
#